data_1168b06b6d65316e21ab3f9c50b7e9a9
#
_entry.id   1168b06b6d65316e21ab3f9c50b7e9a9
#
_cell.length_a   1.000
_cell.length_b   1.000
_cell.length_c   1.000
_cell.angle_alpha   90.00
_cell.angle_beta   90.00
_cell.angle_gamma   90.00
#
_symmetry.space_group_name_H-M   'P 1'
#
loop_
_entity.id
_entity.type
_entity.pdbx_description
1 polymer ?
#
loop_
_entity_poly.entity_id
_entity_poly.type
_entity_poly.pdbx_seq_one_letter_code
_entity_poly.pdbx_strand_id
1 'polypeptide(L)'
;MVIFGLAGLIFALGHWTPPTIVSEPLHLIGQTAVPCGLLGFGHSFYGVKVMEKGITPRRDVALAVTLKSVVMPFIAWLFGRFALHLDPQTLFAVCVCAALPTAVNVYIFATRYNTARYLARDAGFLSTILAIPVILIISALLLSLI
;
A
#
# COMPACT_ATOMS: atom_id res chain seq x y z
N MET A 1 -12.92 -3.37 11.52
CA MET A 1 -12.62 -2.35 10.50
C MET A 1 -13.75 -2.17 9.50
N VAL A 2 -14.26 -3.23 8.87
CA VAL A 2 -15.33 -3.14 7.85
C VAL A 2 -16.58 -2.45 8.39
N ILE A 3 -17.03 -2.80 9.60
CA ILE A 3 -18.23 -2.22 10.23
C ILE A 3 -18.07 -0.71 10.41
N PHE A 4 -16.93 -0.24 10.91
CA PHE A 4 -16.69 1.20 11.10
C PHE A 4 -16.52 1.94 9.76
N GLY A 5 -15.97 1.27 8.74
CA GLY A 5 -15.90 1.82 7.39
C GLY A 5 -17.29 1.98 6.75
N LEU A 6 -18.16 0.97 6.91
CA LEU A 6 -19.55 1.03 6.45
C LEU A 6 -20.35 2.10 7.19
N ALA A 7 -20.18 2.19 8.51
CA ALA A 7 -20.82 3.24 9.30
C ALA A 7 -20.39 4.63 8.82
N GLY A 8 -19.08 4.86 8.61
CA GLY A 8 -18.57 6.11 8.05
C GLY A 8 -19.14 6.44 6.66
N LEU A 9 -19.29 5.43 5.80
CA LEU A 9 -19.89 5.59 4.48
C LEU A 9 -21.37 6.00 4.57
N ILE A 10 -22.14 5.39 5.48
CA ILE A 10 -23.55 5.75 5.72
C ILE A 10 -23.67 7.20 6.19
N PHE A 11 -22.81 7.64 7.12
CA PHE A 11 -22.78 9.04 7.57
C PHE A 11 -22.42 9.99 6.44
N ALA A 12 -21.44 9.64 5.58
CA ALA A 12 -21.02 10.44 4.45
C ALA A 12 -22.12 10.57 3.40
N LEU A 13 -22.82 9.49 3.06
CA LEU A 13 -23.91 9.50 2.10
C LEU A 13 -25.15 10.23 2.63
N GLY A 14 -25.38 10.17 3.94
CA GLY A 14 -26.47 10.90 4.61
C GLY A 14 -26.19 12.39 4.80
N HIS A 15 -25.02 12.92 4.39
CA HIS A 15 -24.56 14.29 4.66
C HIS A 15 -24.68 14.68 6.13
N TRP A 16 -24.63 13.71 7.03
CA TRP A 16 -24.78 13.92 8.45
C TRP A 16 -23.41 14.14 9.09
N THR A 17 -23.14 15.38 9.50
CA THR A 17 -21.91 15.73 10.21
C THR A 17 -22.10 15.49 11.70
N PRO A 18 -21.34 14.60 12.33
CA PRO A 18 -21.41 14.39 13.78
C PRO A 18 -20.98 15.68 14.50
N PRO A 19 -21.53 15.94 15.72
CA PRO A 19 -21.12 17.11 16.54
C PRO A 19 -19.61 17.11 16.76
N THR A 20 -19.00 18.29 16.86
CA THR A 20 -17.56 18.49 17.06
C THR A 20 -17.02 17.75 18.28
N ILE A 21 -17.81 17.65 19.34
CA ILE A 21 -17.49 16.92 20.58
C ILE A 21 -17.17 15.44 20.31
N VAL A 22 -17.79 14.84 19.28
CA VAL A 22 -17.58 13.42 18.92
C VAL A 22 -16.55 13.30 17.79
N SER A 23 -16.57 14.22 16.82
CA SER A 23 -15.70 14.15 15.66
C SER A 23 -14.22 14.42 15.98
N GLU A 24 -13.91 15.34 16.90
CA GLU A 24 -12.54 15.65 17.28
C GLU A 24 -11.80 14.46 17.95
N PRO A 25 -12.35 13.80 18.98
CA PRO A 25 -11.69 12.61 19.53
C PRO A 25 -11.53 11.47 18.52
N LEU A 26 -12.54 11.25 17.68
CA LEU A 26 -12.45 10.22 16.62
C LEU A 26 -11.36 10.55 15.58
N HIS A 27 -11.23 11.82 15.23
CA HIS A 27 -10.17 12.30 14.33
C HIS A 27 -8.78 12.10 14.94
N LEU A 28 -8.57 12.44 16.21
CA LEU A 28 -7.31 12.21 16.93
C LEU A 28 -6.95 10.71 16.97
N ILE A 29 -7.92 9.84 17.29
CA ILE A 29 -7.72 8.39 17.27
C ILE A 29 -7.37 7.92 15.85
N GLY A 30 -8.05 8.43 14.82
CA GLY A 30 -7.78 8.11 13.42
C GLY A 30 -6.37 8.51 12.99
N GLN A 31 -5.90 9.69 13.39
CA GLN A 31 -4.56 10.17 13.09
C GLN A 31 -3.44 9.33 13.71
N THR A 32 -3.68 8.72 14.88
CA THR A 32 -2.69 7.86 15.53
C THR A 32 -2.58 6.47 14.90
N ALA A 33 -3.54 6.06 14.07
CA ALA A 33 -3.57 4.72 13.47
C ALA A 33 -2.36 4.46 12.56
N VAL A 34 -1.95 5.44 11.75
CA VAL A 34 -0.80 5.30 10.83
C VAL A 34 0.52 5.20 11.60
N PRO A 35 0.88 6.13 12.51
CA PRO A 35 2.13 6.02 13.26
C PRO A 35 2.18 4.76 14.13
N CYS A 36 1.08 4.36 14.77
CA CYS A 36 1.05 3.11 15.53
C CYS A 36 1.24 1.88 14.63
N GLY A 37 0.64 1.89 13.44
CA GLY A 37 0.83 0.83 12.45
C GLY A 37 2.29 0.71 11.99
N LEU A 38 2.95 1.85 11.74
CA LEU A 38 4.37 1.90 11.36
C LEU A 38 5.29 1.43 12.50
N LEU A 39 5.02 1.82 13.74
CA LEU A 39 5.76 1.34 14.91
C LEU A 39 5.61 -0.18 15.08
N GLY A 40 4.40 -0.71 14.96
CA GLY A 40 4.14 -2.16 14.99
C GLY A 40 4.84 -2.91 13.87
N PHE A 41 4.84 -2.34 12.65
CA PHE A 41 5.57 -2.88 11.52
C PHE A 41 7.08 -2.86 11.76
N GLY A 42 7.64 -1.74 12.24
CA GLY A 42 9.05 -1.64 12.60
C GLY A 42 9.46 -2.63 13.68
N HIS A 43 8.64 -2.78 14.73
CA HIS A 43 8.89 -3.76 15.79
C HIS A 43 8.91 -5.20 15.29
N SER A 44 8.21 -5.51 14.21
CA SER A 44 8.16 -6.87 13.62
C SER A 44 9.50 -7.38 13.11
N PHE A 45 10.48 -6.51 12.91
CA PHE A 45 11.85 -6.88 12.50
C PHE A 45 12.73 -7.30 13.69
N TYR A 46 12.28 -7.08 14.92
CA TYR A 46 13.03 -7.49 16.09
C TYR A 46 13.07 -9.02 16.19
N GLY A 47 14.27 -9.58 16.31
CA GLY A 47 14.51 -11.01 16.53
C GLY A 47 14.41 -11.91 15.29
N VAL A 48 13.92 -11.43 14.15
CA VAL A 48 13.78 -12.23 12.91
C VAL A 48 14.30 -11.45 11.71
N LYS A 49 15.30 -12.01 11.01
CA LYS A 49 15.90 -11.38 9.83
C LYS A 49 14.93 -11.37 8.64
N VAL A 50 15.08 -10.34 7.78
CA VAL A 50 14.33 -10.29 6.51
C VAL A 50 14.74 -11.49 5.64
N MET A 51 13.75 -12.16 5.06
CA MET A 51 13.93 -13.36 4.24
C MET A 51 14.68 -14.50 4.97
N GLU A 52 14.42 -14.70 6.24
CA GLU A 52 15.07 -15.77 7.02
C GLU A 52 14.72 -17.14 6.49
N LYS A 53 15.77 -17.99 6.30
CA LYS A 53 15.60 -19.36 5.78
C LYS A 53 14.77 -20.20 6.75
N GLY A 54 13.74 -20.86 6.24
CA GLY A 54 12.88 -21.74 7.05
C GLY A 54 11.68 -21.04 7.68
N ILE A 55 11.65 -19.71 7.75
CA ILE A 55 10.54 -18.93 8.32
C ILE A 55 9.77 -18.22 7.21
N THR A 56 10.48 -17.60 6.28
CA THR A 56 9.86 -16.82 5.19
C THR A 56 9.97 -17.57 3.85
N PRO A 57 8.87 -17.77 3.12
CA PRO A 57 8.89 -18.37 1.79
C PRO A 57 9.45 -17.35 0.76
N ARG A 58 10.76 -17.41 0.54
CA ARG A 58 11.49 -16.44 -0.30
C ARG A 58 10.94 -16.31 -1.71
N ARG A 59 10.49 -17.43 -2.31
CA ARG A 59 9.91 -17.45 -3.65
C ARG A 59 8.63 -16.63 -3.69
N ASP A 60 7.77 -16.80 -2.72
CA ASP A 60 6.49 -16.11 -2.66
C ASP A 60 6.68 -14.61 -2.38
N VAL A 61 7.66 -14.25 -1.54
CA VAL A 61 8.04 -12.84 -1.32
C VAL A 61 8.54 -12.22 -2.62
N ALA A 62 9.48 -12.87 -3.31
CA ALA A 62 10.02 -12.38 -4.56
C ALA A 62 8.92 -12.22 -5.62
N LEU A 63 8.02 -13.19 -5.73
CA LEU A 63 6.88 -13.16 -6.64
C LEU A 63 5.93 -12.01 -6.30
N ALA A 64 5.55 -11.85 -5.03
CA ALA A 64 4.69 -10.78 -4.58
C ALA A 64 5.29 -9.39 -4.86
N VAL A 65 6.59 -9.21 -4.57
CA VAL A 65 7.30 -7.96 -4.81
C VAL A 65 7.40 -7.66 -6.32
N THR A 66 7.75 -8.65 -7.14
CA THR A 66 7.85 -8.48 -8.61
C THR A 66 6.49 -8.14 -9.20
N LEU A 67 5.44 -8.87 -8.84
CA LEU A 67 4.07 -8.58 -9.27
C LEU A 67 3.66 -7.15 -8.90
N LYS A 68 3.93 -6.73 -7.69
CA LYS A 68 3.53 -5.41 -7.20
C LYS A 68 4.36 -4.28 -7.81
N SER A 69 5.69 -4.43 -7.88
CA SER A 69 6.58 -3.34 -8.27
C SER A 69 6.80 -3.22 -9.79
N VAL A 70 6.58 -4.30 -10.54
CA VAL A 70 6.83 -4.31 -11.99
C VAL A 70 5.53 -4.55 -12.77
N VAL A 71 4.82 -5.63 -12.45
CA VAL A 71 3.64 -6.04 -13.24
C VAL A 71 2.49 -5.07 -13.08
N MET A 72 2.21 -4.60 -11.86
CA MET A 72 1.11 -3.66 -11.62
C MET A 72 1.29 -2.31 -12.32
N PRO A 73 2.46 -1.61 -12.25
CA PRO A 73 2.67 -0.40 -13.01
C PRO A 73 2.61 -0.61 -14.52
N PHE A 74 3.12 -1.75 -15.01
CA PHE A 74 3.05 -2.10 -16.43
C PHE A 74 1.61 -2.28 -16.91
N ILE A 75 0.78 -3.01 -16.14
CA ILE A 75 -0.64 -3.18 -16.42
C ILE A 75 -1.35 -1.82 -16.37
N ALA A 76 -1.05 -0.98 -15.36
CA ALA A 76 -1.63 0.35 -15.23
C ALA A 76 -1.29 1.24 -16.44
N TRP A 77 -0.06 1.19 -16.92
CA TRP A 77 0.35 1.88 -18.14
C TRP A 77 -0.38 1.36 -19.37
N LEU A 78 -0.45 0.03 -19.54
CA LEU A 78 -1.11 -0.59 -20.69
C LEU A 78 -2.60 -0.21 -20.76
N PHE A 79 -3.32 -0.35 -19.65
CA PHE A 79 -4.73 0.01 -19.58
C PHE A 79 -4.97 1.52 -19.70
N GLY A 80 -4.16 2.32 -19.03
CA GLY A 80 -4.26 3.78 -19.10
C GLY A 80 -4.03 4.32 -20.52
N ARG A 81 -3.05 3.76 -21.23
CA ARG A 81 -2.70 4.19 -22.58
C ARG A 81 -3.69 3.71 -23.64
N PHE A 82 -4.07 2.41 -23.61
CA PHE A 82 -4.82 1.77 -24.69
C PHE A 82 -6.31 1.68 -24.45
N ALA A 83 -6.76 1.48 -23.21
CA ALA A 83 -8.18 1.34 -22.89
C ALA A 83 -8.83 2.67 -22.51
N LEU A 84 -8.16 3.47 -21.68
CA LEU A 84 -8.71 4.71 -21.14
C LEU A 84 -8.26 5.96 -21.90
N HIS A 85 -7.27 5.85 -22.79
CA HIS A 85 -6.70 6.96 -23.56
C HIS A 85 -6.39 8.19 -22.70
N LEU A 86 -5.80 7.96 -21.51
CA LEU A 86 -5.49 9.01 -20.55
C LEU A 86 -4.46 9.99 -21.10
N ASP A 87 -4.59 11.26 -20.74
CA ASP A 87 -3.58 12.26 -21.01
C ASP A 87 -2.26 11.94 -20.30
N PRO A 88 -1.11 12.39 -20.80
CA PRO A 88 0.20 12.01 -20.27
C PRO A 88 0.37 12.27 -18.78
N GLN A 89 -0.18 13.38 -18.25
CA GLN A 89 -0.07 13.72 -16.82
C GLN A 89 -0.86 12.75 -15.93
N THR A 90 -2.11 12.44 -16.33
CA THR A 90 -2.94 11.47 -15.61
C THR A 90 -2.38 10.05 -15.71
N LEU A 91 -1.86 9.67 -16.88
CA LEU A 91 -1.19 8.39 -17.06
C LEU A 91 0.03 8.24 -16.14
N PHE A 92 0.85 9.28 -16.04
CA PHE A 92 1.98 9.33 -15.11
C PHE A 92 1.53 9.14 -13.67
N ALA A 93 0.52 9.89 -13.22
CA ALA A 93 0.00 9.78 -11.86
C ALA A 93 -0.52 8.35 -11.56
N VAL A 94 -1.25 7.73 -12.48
CA VAL A 94 -1.77 6.36 -12.34
C VAL A 94 -0.63 5.35 -12.24
N CYS A 95 0.39 5.46 -13.09
CA CYS A 95 1.55 4.56 -13.06
C CYS A 95 2.35 4.69 -11.75
N VAL A 96 2.55 5.92 -11.26
CA VAL A 96 3.23 6.17 -9.97
C VAL A 96 2.40 5.60 -8.82
N CYS A 97 1.09 5.81 -8.79
CA CYS A 97 0.21 5.23 -7.79
C CYS A 97 0.25 3.69 -7.81
N ALA A 98 0.31 3.07 -8.99
CA ALA A 98 0.43 1.62 -9.14
C ALA A 98 1.78 1.09 -8.65
N ALA A 99 2.86 1.88 -8.76
CA ALA A 99 4.20 1.55 -8.30
C ALA A 99 4.42 1.73 -6.79
N LEU A 100 3.47 2.33 -6.06
CA LEU A 100 3.57 2.49 -4.62
C LEU A 100 3.77 1.13 -3.92
N PRO A 101 4.56 1.07 -2.84
CA PRO A 101 4.85 -0.17 -2.14
C PRO A 101 3.61 -0.81 -1.51
N THR A 102 3.74 -2.07 -1.12
CA THR A 102 2.68 -2.78 -0.39
C THR A 102 2.36 -2.06 0.92
N ALA A 103 1.10 -1.75 1.15
CA ALA A 103 0.66 -1.00 2.32
C ALA A 103 0.88 -1.78 3.62
N VAL A 104 1.23 -1.07 4.69
CA VAL A 104 1.38 -1.61 6.06
C VAL A 104 0.10 -2.34 6.52
N ASN A 105 -1.05 -1.93 6.02
CA ASN A 105 -2.33 -2.58 6.32
C ASN A 105 -2.34 -4.08 5.99
N VAL A 106 -1.63 -4.52 4.95
CA VAL A 106 -1.52 -5.94 4.60
C VAL A 106 -0.86 -6.72 5.73
N TYR A 107 0.21 -6.17 6.33
CA TYR A 107 0.86 -6.76 7.49
C TYR A 107 -0.06 -6.78 8.72
N ILE A 108 -0.81 -5.70 8.98
CA ILE A 108 -1.78 -5.63 10.09
C ILE A 108 -2.85 -6.71 9.95
N PHE A 109 -3.41 -6.90 8.75
CA PHE A 109 -4.38 -7.97 8.50
C PHE A 109 -3.75 -9.36 8.62
N ALA A 110 -2.56 -9.58 8.05
CA ALA A 110 -1.82 -10.83 8.14
C ALA A 110 -1.56 -11.23 9.61
N THR A 111 -1.20 -10.25 10.45
CA THR A 111 -0.99 -10.45 11.88
C THR A 111 -2.29 -10.75 12.61
N ARG A 112 -3.36 -10.01 12.31
CA ARG A 112 -4.66 -10.20 12.97
C ARG A 112 -5.27 -11.57 12.68
N TYR A 113 -5.12 -12.07 11.46
CA TYR A 113 -5.62 -13.39 11.06
C TYR A 113 -4.58 -14.51 11.22
N ASN A 114 -3.41 -14.18 11.76
CA ASN A 114 -2.28 -15.10 11.96
C ASN A 114 -1.92 -15.90 10.68
N THR A 115 -1.98 -15.24 9.53
CA THR A 115 -1.75 -15.86 8.23
C THR A 115 -0.62 -15.13 7.50
N ALA A 116 0.44 -15.86 7.12
CA ALA A 116 1.55 -15.38 6.28
C ALA A 116 2.18 -14.03 6.73
N ARG A 117 2.23 -13.76 8.04
CA ARG A 117 2.70 -12.49 8.61
C ARG A 117 4.13 -12.12 8.17
N TYR A 118 5.02 -13.10 8.12
CA TYR A 118 6.41 -12.89 7.69
C TYR A 118 6.51 -12.57 6.20
N LEU A 119 5.67 -13.21 5.37
CA LEU A 119 5.57 -12.89 3.95
C LEU A 119 5.09 -11.45 3.74
N ALA A 120 4.02 -11.04 4.42
CA ALA A 120 3.47 -9.70 4.32
C ALA A 120 4.47 -8.62 4.78
N ARG A 121 5.21 -8.90 5.88
CA ARG A 121 6.27 -8.04 6.39
C ARG A 121 7.40 -7.87 5.38
N ASP A 122 7.97 -8.99 4.93
CA ASP A 122 9.14 -8.98 4.06
C ASP A 122 8.80 -8.43 2.67
N ALA A 123 7.63 -8.76 2.13
CA ALA A 123 7.14 -8.18 0.89
C ALA A 123 6.90 -6.66 1.00
N GLY A 124 6.33 -6.19 2.11
CA GLY A 124 6.15 -4.76 2.38
C GLY A 124 7.49 -4.02 2.42
N PHE A 125 8.46 -4.54 3.14
CA PHE A 125 9.79 -3.95 3.27
C PHE A 125 10.53 -3.91 1.92
N LEU A 126 10.61 -5.03 1.21
CA LEU A 126 11.31 -5.11 -0.07
C LEU A 126 10.64 -4.28 -1.16
N SER A 127 9.30 -4.25 -1.20
CA SER A 127 8.58 -3.39 -2.15
C SER A 127 8.82 -1.90 -1.87
N THR A 128 9.04 -1.50 -0.62
CA THR A 128 9.36 -0.11 -0.27
C THR A 128 10.75 0.28 -0.81
N ILE A 129 11.74 -0.60 -0.67
CA ILE A 129 13.08 -0.36 -1.22
C ILE A 129 13.04 -0.29 -2.76
N LEU A 130 12.30 -1.21 -3.40
CA LEU A 130 12.18 -1.26 -4.84
C LEU A 130 11.31 -0.16 -5.44
N ALA A 131 10.39 0.42 -4.66
CA ALA A 131 9.53 1.51 -5.14
C ALA A 131 10.35 2.74 -5.59
N ILE A 132 11.44 3.06 -4.89
CA ILE A 132 12.29 4.22 -5.23
C ILE A 132 12.85 4.10 -6.66
N PRO A 133 13.64 3.08 -7.01
CA PRO A 133 14.17 2.97 -8.37
C PRO A 133 13.08 2.76 -9.43
N VAL A 134 12.00 2.06 -9.11
CA VAL A 134 10.90 1.85 -10.06
C VAL A 134 10.20 3.17 -10.39
N ILE A 135 9.89 4.00 -9.39
CA ILE A 135 9.28 5.31 -9.61
C ILE A 135 10.21 6.22 -10.41
N LEU A 136 11.53 6.21 -10.14
CA LEU A 136 12.50 6.98 -10.91
C LEU A 136 12.55 6.54 -12.38
N ILE A 137 12.51 5.24 -12.66
CA ILE A 137 12.47 4.70 -14.02
C ILE A 137 11.16 5.12 -14.72
N ILE A 138 10.03 5.00 -14.06
CA ILE A 138 8.72 5.42 -14.60
C ILE A 138 8.73 6.92 -14.90
N SER A 139 9.27 7.73 -13.99
CA SER A 139 9.43 9.17 -14.18
C SER A 139 10.28 9.48 -15.41
N ALA A 140 11.45 8.86 -15.52
CA ALA A 140 12.36 9.09 -16.65
C ALA A 140 11.73 8.67 -17.99
N LEU A 141 11.05 7.53 -18.04
CA LEU A 141 10.41 7.03 -19.26
C LEU A 141 9.19 7.86 -19.68
N LEU A 142 8.33 8.24 -18.75
CA LEU A 142 7.11 8.98 -19.07
C LEU A 142 7.36 10.46 -19.30
N LEU A 143 8.32 11.08 -18.59
CA LEU A 143 8.72 12.46 -18.85
C LEU A 143 9.40 12.63 -20.23
N SER A 144 10.04 11.58 -20.77
CA SER A 144 10.59 11.61 -22.13
C SER A 144 9.52 11.50 -23.23
N LEU A 145 8.27 11.19 -22.85
CA LEU A 145 7.10 11.07 -23.74
C LEU A 145 6.17 12.28 -23.70
N ILE A 146 6.39 13.20 -22.75
CA ILE A 146 5.67 14.48 -22.59
C ILE A 146 6.46 15.60 -23.26
#